data_0b92548c1d362eb0739cd84025675c0f
#
_entry.id   0b92548c1d362eb0739cd84025675c0f
#
_cell.length_a   1.000
_cell.length_b   1.000
_cell.length_c   1.000
_cell.angle_alpha   90.00
_cell.angle_beta   90.00
_cell.angle_gamma   90.00
#
_symmetry.space_group_name_H-M   'P 1'
#
loop_
_entity.id
_entity.type
_entity.pdbx_description
1 polymer ?
#
loop_
_entity_poly.entity_id
_entity_poly.type
_entity_poly.pdbx_seq_one_letter_code
_entity_poly.pdbx_strand_id
1 'polypeptide(L)'
;RMGKTRIIAETGAGQHGVATATVAARFGLPCVIYMGAKDVERQQPNVFRMKLLGAEVEPTSGAQTLKDAMNEALRDWVANVHDTFYIIGTVAGPHPYPMMVRDFQRVIGDECLLQMPELLGAARQPDAVIACVGGGSNAMGIFYPYINDERVRLVGVEAAGLGIASGRHAASLEAGSPGVLHGNRTYLLQ
;
A
#
# COMPACT_ATOMS: atom_id res chain seq x y z
N ARG A 1 -0.46 -20.64 10.06
CA ARG A 1 0.09 -21.78 9.30
C ARG A 1 1.62 -21.72 9.18
N MET A 2 2.21 -20.54 9.15
CA MET A 2 3.67 -20.33 9.07
C MET A 2 4.36 -20.33 10.44
N GLY A 3 3.63 -20.46 11.54
CA GLY A 3 4.17 -20.46 12.91
C GLY A 3 4.71 -19.09 13.38
N LYS A 4 4.40 -18.00 12.66
CA LYS A 4 4.80 -16.66 13.08
C LYS A 4 3.91 -16.20 14.23
N THR A 5 4.55 -15.55 15.20
CA THR A 5 3.90 -15.13 16.46
C THR A 5 3.79 -13.61 16.57
N ARG A 6 4.37 -12.86 15.64
CA ARG A 6 4.37 -11.39 15.61
C ARG A 6 4.12 -10.89 14.17
N ILE A 7 3.37 -9.81 14.06
CA ILE A 7 3.07 -9.13 12.80
C ILE A 7 3.71 -7.75 12.82
N ILE A 8 4.32 -7.37 11.69
CA ILE A 8 4.73 -5.99 11.45
C ILE A 8 4.22 -5.51 10.10
N ALA A 9 4.02 -4.20 9.97
CA ALA A 9 3.71 -3.53 8.72
C ALA A 9 4.25 -2.10 8.71
N GLU A 10 4.47 -1.55 7.54
CA GLU A 10 4.63 -0.12 7.32
C GLU A 10 3.29 0.52 6.96
N THR A 11 3.18 1.82 7.18
CA THR A 11 2.02 2.57 6.69
C THR A 11 2.38 4.04 6.43
N GLY A 12 1.74 4.65 5.43
CA GLY A 12 1.82 6.08 5.14
C GLY A 12 0.58 6.79 5.69
N ALA A 13 -0.50 6.83 4.92
CA ALA A 13 -1.76 7.44 5.33
C ALA A 13 -2.49 6.70 6.49
N GLY A 14 -2.04 5.49 6.84
CA GLY A 14 -2.56 4.73 7.96
C GLY A 14 -3.59 3.66 7.60
N GLN A 15 -4.07 3.58 6.36
CA GLN A 15 -5.10 2.61 5.95
C GLN A 15 -4.60 1.17 6.06
N HIS A 16 -3.42 0.89 5.52
CA HIS A 16 -2.79 -0.43 5.62
C HIS A 16 -2.49 -0.83 7.07
N GLY A 17 -2.00 0.13 7.87
CA GLY A 17 -1.77 -0.07 9.32
C GLY A 17 -3.04 -0.45 10.07
N VAL A 18 -4.16 0.25 9.83
CA VAL A 18 -5.45 -0.09 10.45
C VAL A 18 -5.93 -1.47 10.01
N ALA A 19 -5.84 -1.81 8.73
CA ALA A 19 -6.23 -3.13 8.24
C ALA A 19 -5.39 -4.24 8.87
N THR A 20 -4.06 -4.05 8.95
CA THR A 20 -3.13 -5.00 9.58
C THR A 20 -3.43 -5.15 11.07
N ALA A 21 -3.61 -4.05 11.80
CA ALA A 21 -3.95 -4.07 13.22
C ALA A 21 -5.28 -4.80 13.46
N THR A 22 -6.28 -4.61 12.60
CA THR A 22 -7.58 -5.29 12.70
C THR A 22 -7.43 -6.81 12.58
N VAL A 23 -6.67 -7.27 11.58
CA VAL A 23 -6.45 -8.70 11.38
C VAL A 23 -5.61 -9.28 12.52
N ALA A 24 -4.55 -8.58 12.94
CA ALA A 24 -3.72 -9.02 14.06
C ALA A 24 -4.54 -9.16 15.36
N ALA A 25 -5.38 -8.18 15.68
CA ALA A 25 -6.29 -8.22 16.84
C ALA A 25 -7.24 -9.42 16.77
N ARG A 26 -7.83 -9.69 15.59
CA ARG A 26 -8.71 -10.85 15.39
C ARG A 26 -8.01 -12.19 15.67
N PHE A 27 -6.74 -12.30 15.37
CA PHE A 27 -5.96 -13.52 15.60
C PHE A 27 -5.19 -13.52 16.94
N GLY A 28 -5.30 -12.46 17.74
CA GLY A 28 -4.58 -12.34 19.01
C GLY A 28 -3.06 -12.27 18.85
N LEU A 29 -2.58 -11.69 17.75
CA LEU A 29 -1.15 -11.57 17.45
C LEU A 29 -0.64 -10.17 17.79
N PRO A 30 0.51 -10.05 18.49
CA PRO A 30 1.23 -8.79 18.63
C PRO A 30 1.48 -8.14 17.27
N CYS A 31 1.25 -6.82 17.19
CA CYS A 31 1.35 -6.07 15.95
C CYS A 31 2.12 -4.77 16.15
N VAL A 32 3.14 -4.52 15.35
CA VAL A 32 3.88 -3.26 15.31
C VAL A 32 3.73 -2.62 13.94
N ILE A 33 3.35 -1.35 13.94
CA ILE A 33 3.14 -0.55 12.71
C ILE A 33 4.16 0.58 12.66
N TYR A 34 5.05 0.52 11.69
CA TYR A 34 6.01 1.59 11.40
C TYR A 34 5.35 2.69 10.57
N MET A 35 5.46 3.92 11.03
CA MET A 35 4.83 5.07 10.38
C MET A 35 5.73 6.30 10.47
N GLY A 36 5.86 7.05 9.36
CA GLY A 36 6.64 8.29 9.37
C GLY A 36 6.10 9.29 10.41
N ALA A 37 6.98 9.95 11.17
CA ALA A 37 6.56 10.83 12.27
C ALA A 37 5.62 11.96 11.80
N LYS A 38 5.84 12.52 10.60
CA LYS A 38 4.91 13.49 10.01
C LYS A 38 3.55 12.89 9.67
N ASP A 39 3.53 11.64 9.23
CA ASP A 39 2.30 10.95 8.90
C ASP A 39 1.53 10.57 10.17
N VAL A 40 2.24 10.20 11.25
CA VAL A 40 1.65 10.01 12.59
C VAL A 40 0.91 11.27 13.04
N GLU A 41 1.54 12.45 12.89
CA GLU A 41 0.92 13.72 13.24
C GLU A 41 -0.31 14.03 12.40
N ARG A 42 -0.23 13.83 11.08
CA ARG A 42 -1.30 14.15 10.12
C ARG A 42 -2.48 13.18 10.19
N GLN A 43 -2.22 11.93 10.55
CA GLN A 43 -3.18 10.83 10.46
C GLN A 43 -3.61 10.31 11.85
N GLN A 44 -3.70 11.20 12.84
CA GLN A 44 -4.08 10.87 14.21
C GLN A 44 -5.33 9.97 14.34
N PRO A 45 -6.40 10.15 13.55
CA PRO A 45 -7.55 9.24 13.62
C PRO A 45 -7.20 7.78 13.30
N ASN A 46 -6.31 7.54 12.35
CA ASN A 46 -5.85 6.18 12.02
C ASN A 46 -4.88 5.64 13.08
N VAL A 47 -4.00 6.49 13.61
CA VAL A 47 -3.12 6.14 14.74
C VAL A 47 -3.94 5.71 15.96
N PHE A 48 -4.99 6.46 16.27
CA PHE A 48 -5.92 6.12 17.36
C PHE A 48 -6.57 4.75 17.13
N ARG A 49 -7.06 4.48 15.90
CA ARG A 49 -7.66 3.19 15.55
C ARG A 49 -6.70 2.03 15.71
N MET A 50 -5.46 2.19 15.23
CA MET A 50 -4.43 1.15 15.38
C MET A 50 -4.15 0.85 16.85
N LYS A 51 -3.98 1.88 17.68
CA LYS A 51 -3.78 1.72 19.14
C LYS A 51 -4.99 1.10 19.83
N LEU A 52 -6.20 1.49 19.46
CA LEU A 52 -7.43 0.89 19.99
C LEU A 52 -7.53 -0.62 19.71
N LEU A 53 -7.00 -1.05 18.56
CA LEU A 53 -6.91 -2.45 18.15
C LEU A 53 -5.73 -3.20 18.79
N GLY A 54 -4.97 -2.53 19.66
CA GLY A 54 -3.86 -3.13 20.41
C GLY A 54 -2.53 -3.16 19.63
N ALA A 55 -2.43 -2.50 18.48
CA ALA A 55 -1.17 -2.37 17.78
C ALA A 55 -0.29 -1.27 18.38
N GLU A 56 1.01 -1.53 18.42
CA GLU A 56 2.04 -0.54 18.69
C GLU A 56 2.32 0.26 17.42
N VAL A 57 2.35 1.58 17.52
CA VAL A 57 2.68 2.46 16.38
C VAL A 57 4.01 3.13 16.65
N GLU A 58 5.01 2.76 15.84
CA GLU A 58 6.39 3.23 15.95
C GLU A 58 6.66 4.36 14.96
N PRO A 59 6.81 5.61 15.45
CA PRO A 59 7.20 6.73 14.60
C PRO A 59 8.64 6.58 14.11
N THR A 60 8.84 6.70 12.80
CA THR A 60 10.18 6.62 12.22
C THR A 60 10.82 8.00 12.05
N SER A 61 12.13 8.09 12.26
CA SER A 61 12.95 9.27 12.04
C SER A 61 13.40 9.37 10.56
N GLY A 62 14.16 10.42 10.20
CA GLY A 62 14.66 10.64 8.84
C GLY A 62 13.80 11.61 8.06
N ALA A 63 13.47 11.32 6.81
CA ALA A 63 12.54 12.11 5.99
C ALA A 63 11.09 12.04 6.50
N GLN A 64 10.83 11.12 7.43
CA GLN A 64 9.57 10.97 8.17
C GLN A 64 8.39 10.59 7.28
N THR A 65 8.68 9.82 6.23
CA THR A 65 7.73 9.38 5.19
C THR A 65 7.61 7.86 5.15
N LEU A 66 6.73 7.36 4.26
CA LEU A 66 6.54 5.93 4.00
C LEU A 66 7.86 5.19 3.70
N LYS A 67 8.82 5.85 3.01
CA LYS A 67 10.13 5.25 2.70
C LYS A 67 10.90 4.87 3.98
N ASP A 68 10.89 5.73 4.99
CA ASP A 68 11.55 5.46 6.26
C ASP A 68 10.82 4.37 7.04
N ALA A 69 9.50 4.39 7.04
CA ALA A 69 8.68 3.34 7.63
C ALA A 69 8.99 1.97 7.03
N MET A 70 9.12 1.89 5.70
CA MET A 70 9.52 0.65 5.01
C MET A 70 10.93 0.21 5.39
N ASN A 71 11.89 1.14 5.49
CA ASN A 71 13.25 0.81 5.90
C ASN A 71 13.30 0.20 7.29
N GLU A 72 12.59 0.78 8.26
CA GLU A 72 12.55 0.25 9.63
C GLU A 72 11.82 -1.10 9.69
N ALA A 73 10.70 -1.24 9.00
CA ALA A 73 9.99 -2.51 8.92
C ALA A 73 10.86 -3.62 8.30
N LEU A 74 11.63 -3.31 7.26
CA LEU A 74 12.58 -4.25 6.65
C LEU A 74 13.72 -4.63 7.58
N ARG A 75 14.28 -3.67 8.32
CA ARG A 75 15.34 -3.94 9.32
C ARG A 75 14.85 -4.84 10.43
N ASP A 76 13.68 -4.54 10.99
CA ASP A 76 13.05 -5.37 12.02
C ASP A 76 12.77 -6.77 11.48
N TRP A 77 12.18 -6.87 10.30
CA TRP A 77 11.86 -8.16 9.72
C TRP A 77 13.08 -9.04 9.48
N VAL A 78 14.16 -8.49 8.93
CA VAL A 78 15.41 -9.25 8.70
C VAL A 78 16.01 -9.72 10.01
N ALA A 79 15.98 -8.90 11.06
CA ALA A 79 16.50 -9.26 12.38
C ALA A 79 15.65 -10.34 13.07
N ASN A 80 14.34 -10.37 12.83
CA ASN A 80 13.36 -11.21 13.54
C ASN A 80 12.58 -12.13 12.60
N VAL A 81 13.17 -12.55 11.48
CA VAL A 81 12.49 -13.33 10.45
C VAL A 81 11.93 -14.67 10.95
N HIS A 82 12.48 -15.24 12.02
CA HIS A 82 12.06 -16.54 12.56
C HIS A 82 10.64 -16.52 13.13
N ASP A 83 10.25 -15.45 13.82
CA ASP A 83 8.97 -15.32 14.54
C ASP A 83 8.07 -14.22 13.98
N THR A 84 8.60 -13.32 13.17
CA THR A 84 7.91 -12.13 12.66
C THR A 84 7.48 -12.30 11.20
N PHE A 85 6.23 -11.95 10.91
CA PHE A 85 5.70 -11.85 9.56
C PHE A 85 5.50 -10.38 9.18
N TYR A 86 6.15 -9.97 8.09
CA TYR A 86 5.99 -8.64 7.54
C TYR A 86 4.87 -8.62 6.49
N ILE A 87 3.81 -7.85 6.77
CA ILE A 87 2.70 -7.62 5.84
C ILE A 87 3.02 -6.35 5.05
N ILE A 88 3.64 -6.53 3.89
CA ILE A 88 3.96 -5.42 2.98
C ILE A 88 2.68 -4.77 2.44
N GLY A 89 2.57 -3.45 2.54
CA GLY A 89 1.38 -2.68 2.16
C GLY A 89 1.44 -2.04 0.78
N THR A 90 2.51 -2.24 0.05
CA THR A 90 2.74 -1.61 -1.25
C THR A 90 3.23 -2.62 -2.30
N VAL A 91 3.11 -2.28 -3.58
CA VAL A 91 3.67 -3.08 -4.67
C VAL A 91 5.17 -2.79 -4.77
N ALA A 92 5.94 -3.42 -3.91
CA ALA A 92 7.38 -3.24 -3.84
C ALA A 92 8.09 -4.57 -3.56
N GLY A 93 9.40 -4.59 -3.79
CA GLY A 93 10.24 -5.74 -3.56
C GLY A 93 10.53 -6.56 -4.82
N PRO A 94 11.42 -7.56 -4.69
CA PRO A 94 11.75 -8.44 -5.79
C PRO A 94 10.59 -9.39 -6.12
N HIS A 95 10.63 -9.99 -7.32
CA HIS A 95 9.72 -11.07 -7.64
C HIS A 95 9.79 -12.19 -6.56
N PRO A 96 8.66 -12.73 -6.05
CA PRO A 96 7.29 -12.61 -6.57
C PRO A 96 6.41 -11.57 -5.83
N TYR A 97 6.94 -10.70 -4.97
CA TYR A 97 6.13 -9.80 -4.14
C TYR A 97 5.14 -8.93 -4.93
N PRO A 98 5.50 -8.26 -6.03
CA PRO A 98 4.54 -7.47 -6.80
C PRO A 98 3.38 -8.32 -7.34
N MET A 99 3.67 -9.54 -7.76
CA MET A 99 2.65 -10.48 -8.25
C MET A 99 1.72 -10.93 -7.10
N MET A 100 2.27 -11.21 -5.92
CA MET A 100 1.47 -11.59 -4.75
C MET A 100 0.55 -10.45 -4.31
N VAL A 101 1.06 -9.22 -4.25
CA VAL A 101 0.26 -8.04 -3.92
C VAL A 101 -0.86 -7.85 -4.95
N ARG A 102 -0.57 -7.94 -6.24
CA ARG A 102 -1.58 -7.91 -7.30
C ARG A 102 -2.67 -8.96 -7.06
N ASP A 103 -2.28 -10.20 -6.84
CA ASP A 103 -3.22 -11.32 -6.74
C ASP A 103 -4.10 -11.23 -5.48
N PHE A 104 -3.58 -10.70 -4.38
CA PHE A 104 -4.39 -10.44 -3.18
C PHE A 104 -5.29 -9.22 -3.33
N GLN A 105 -4.83 -8.15 -3.98
CA GLN A 105 -5.59 -6.92 -4.13
C GLN A 105 -6.61 -6.97 -5.28
N ARG A 106 -6.43 -7.88 -6.25
CA ARG A 106 -7.33 -8.00 -7.40
C ARG A 106 -8.78 -8.32 -7.04
N VAL A 107 -9.03 -8.82 -5.82
CA VAL A 107 -10.40 -9.06 -5.31
C VAL A 107 -11.28 -7.81 -5.44
N ILE A 108 -10.69 -6.61 -5.28
CA ILE A 108 -11.38 -5.33 -5.46
C ILE A 108 -11.96 -5.22 -6.88
N GLY A 109 -11.13 -5.44 -7.89
CA GLY A 109 -11.55 -5.37 -9.29
C GLY A 109 -12.42 -6.55 -9.71
N ASP A 110 -12.13 -7.76 -9.21
CA ASP A 110 -12.96 -8.94 -9.47
C ASP A 110 -14.39 -8.74 -8.95
N GLU A 111 -14.56 -8.18 -7.75
CA GLU A 111 -15.89 -7.83 -7.23
C GLU A 111 -16.54 -6.70 -8.03
N CYS A 112 -15.79 -5.70 -8.47
CA CYS A 112 -16.33 -4.64 -9.33
C CYS A 112 -16.90 -5.17 -10.65
N LEU A 113 -16.27 -6.18 -11.27
CA LEU A 113 -16.79 -6.83 -12.49
C LEU A 113 -18.20 -7.41 -12.28
N LEU A 114 -18.53 -7.83 -11.07
CA LEU A 114 -19.83 -8.37 -10.70
C LEU A 114 -20.82 -7.28 -10.28
N GLN A 115 -20.36 -6.34 -9.46
CA GLN A 115 -21.19 -5.29 -8.88
C GLN A 115 -21.61 -4.22 -9.90
N MET A 116 -20.74 -3.87 -10.86
CA MET A 116 -21.05 -2.83 -11.84
C MET A 116 -22.24 -3.18 -12.74
N PRO A 117 -22.37 -4.40 -13.30
CA PRO A 117 -23.57 -4.80 -14.03
C PRO A 117 -24.85 -4.74 -13.19
N GLU A 118 -24.78 -5.10 -11.91
CA GLU A 118 -25.94 -5.01 -11.01
C GLU A 118 -26.39 -3.56 -10.78
N LEU A 119 -25.42 -2.64 -10.63
CA LEU A 119 -25.68 -1.22 -10.38
C LEU A 119 -26.12 -0.46 -11.64
N LEU A 120 -25.49 -0.74 -12.78
CA LEU A 120 -25.73 -0.01 -14.03
C LEU A 120 -26.80 -0.64 -14.92
N GLY A 121 -27.21 -1.88 -14.62
CA GLY A 121 -28.08 -2.68 -15.45
C GLY A 121 -27.40 -3.28 -16.69
N ALA A 122 -27.98 -4.35 -17.22
CA ALA A 122 -27.66 -4.94 -18.52
C ALA A 122 -26.16 -5.20 -18.82
N ALA A 123 -25.44 -5.91 -17.95
CA ALA A 123 -24.04 -6.35 -18.20
C ALA A 123 -23.04 -5.22 -18.55
N ARG A 124 -23.34 -3.99 -18.18
CA ARG A 124 -22.51 -2.82 -18.48
C ARG A 124 -21.37 -2.70 -17.47
N GLN A 125 -20.15 -2.49 -17.98
CA GLN A 125 -18.98 -2.11 -17.19
C GLN A 125 -18.81 -0.58 -17.17
N PRO A 126 -18.01 -0.01 -16.25
CA PRO A 126 -17.79 1.43 -16.20
C PRO A 126 -17.04 1.92 -17.44
N ASP A 127 -17.27 3.16 -17.85
CA ASP A 127 -16.52 3.80 -18.94
C ASP A 127 -15.07 4.13 -18.53
N ALA A 128 -14.84 4.32 -17.23
CA ALA A 128 -13.51 4.53 -16.67
C ALA A 128 -13.39 4.02 -15.24
N VAL A 129 -12.22 3.50 -14.90
CA VAL A 129 -11.80 3.19 -13.54
C VAL A 129 -10.68 4.14 -13.14
N ILE A 130 -10.87 4.87 -12.04
CA ILE A 130 -9.94 5.90 -11.57
C ILE A 130 -9.43 5.49 -10.19
N ALA A 131 -8.11 5.47 -9.99
CA ALA A 131 -7.51 5.12 -8.71
C ALA A 131 -6.33 6.03 -8.36
N CYS A 132 -6.19 6.34 -7.06
CA CYS A 132 -4.99 6.98 -6.55
C CYS A 132 -3.78 6.06 -6.68
N VAL A 133 -2.63 6.61 -7.06
CA VAL A 133 -1.37 5.88 -7.13
C VAL A 133 -0.39 6.48 -6.13
N GLY A 134 -0.15 5.74 -5.05
CA GLY A 134 0.96 5.96 -4.14
C GLY A 134 1.96 4.81 -4.31
N GLY A 135 1.93 3.81 -3.43
CA GLY A 135 2.70 2.57 -3.62
C GLY A 135 2.16 1.64 -4.71
N GLY A 136 0.96 1.88 -5.23
CA GLY A 136 0.38 1.21 -6.38
C GLY A 136 -0.49 -0.01 -6.08
N SER A 137 -0.55 -0.52 -4.85
CA SER A 137 -1.29 -1.75 -4.55
C SER A 137 -2.81 -1.62 -4.79
N ASN A 138 -3.40 -0.51 -4.36
CA ASN A 138 -4.80 -0.19 -4.59
C ASN A 138 -5.12 -0.11 -6.10
N ALA A 139 -4.34 0.66 -6.86
CA ALA A 139 -4.53 0.81 -8.30
C ALA A 139 -4.34 -0.52 -9.04
N MET A 140 -3.30 -1.28 -8.69
CA MET A 140 -3.05 -2.58 -9.29
C MET A 140 -4.21 -3.56 -9.04
N GLY A 141 -4.77 -3.55 -7.84
CA GLY A 141 -5.89 -4.42 -7.48
C GLY A 141 -7.14 -4.13 -8.32
N ILE A 142 -7.55 -2.87 -8.41
CA ILE A 142 -8.75 -2.51 -9.13
C ILE A 142 -8.57 -2.53 -10.65
N PHE A 143 -7.37 -2.19 -11.17
CA PHE A 143 -7.13 -2.13 -12.61
C PHE A 143 -6.93 -3.50 -13.24
N TYR A 144 -6.34 -4.45 -12.52
CA TYR A 144 -5.88 -5.70 -13.10
C TYR A 144 -6.96 -6.49 -13.86
N PRO A 145 -8.18 -6.66 -13.35
CA PRO A 145 -9.23 -7.35 -14.09
C PRO A 145 -9.73 -6.61 -15.33
N TYR A 146 -9.48 -5.31 -15.42
CA TYR A 146 -9.90 -4.47 -16.56
C TYR A 146 -8.82 -4.24 -17.61
N ILE A 147 -7.57 -4.68 -17.38
CA ILE A 147 -6.43 -4.39 -18.29
C ILE A 147 -6.69 -4.79 -19.73
N ASN A 148 -7.42 -5.89 -19.94
CA ASN A 148 -7.69 -6.42 -21.27
C ASN A 148 -9.04 -5.94 -21.84
N ASP A 149 -9.78 -5.09 -21.15
CA ASP A 149 -11.02 -4.51 -21.65
C ASP A 149 -10.79 -3.10 -22.19
N GLU A 150 -10.55 -2.99 -23.50
CA GLU A 150 -10.27 -1.72 -24.18
C GLU A 150 -11.41 -0.69 -24.09
N ARG A 151 -12.60 -1.11 -23.68
CA ARG A 151 -13.75 -0.22 -23.49
C ARG A 151 -13.67 0.54 -22.17
N VAL A 152 -12.86 0.08 -21.22
CA VAL A 152 -12.71 0.66 -19.89
C VAL A 152 -11.42 1.46 -19.82
N ARG A 153 -11.51 2.77 -19.68
CA ARG A 153 -10.33 3.63 -19.52
C ARG A 153 -9.79 3.52 -18.09
N LEU A 154 -8.51 3.20 -17.95
CA LEU A 154 -7.82 3.15 -16.65
C LEU A 154 -7.06 4.46 -16.42
N VAL A 155 -7.33 5.11 -15.28
CA VAL A 155 -6.72 6.41 -14.93
C VAL A 155 -6.08 6.33 -13.55
N GLY A 156 -4.74 6.31 -13.51
CA GLY A 156 -3.97 6.44 -12.28
C GLY A 156 -3.74 7.91 -11.93
N VAL A 157 -3.95 8.30 -10.69
CA VAL A 157 -3.79 9.68 -10.22
C VAL A 157 -2.69 9.74 -9.18
N GLU A 158 -1.57 10.35 -9.51
CA GLU A 158 -0.45 10.59 -8.60
C GLU A 158 -0.56 11.95 -7.90
N ALA A 159 0.08 12.09 -6.74
CA ALA A 159 0.06 13.33 -5.99
C ALA A 159 1.00 14.37 -6.61
N ALA A 160 0.45 15.42 -7.20
CA ALA A 160 1.20 16.48 -7.81
C ALA A 160 1.85 17.48 -6.81
N GLY A 161 1.50 17.41 -5.53
CA GLY A 161 2.08 18.30 -4.50
C GLY A 161 1.92 19.78 -4.85
N LEU A 162 3.06 20.47 -4.97
CA LEU A 162 3.09 21.88 -5.41
C LEU A 162 3.28 22.04 -6.94
N GLY A 163 3.00 20.97 -7.69
CA GLY A 163 3.22 20.89 -9.13
C GLY A 163 4.53 20.18 -9.48
N ILE A 164 4.54 19.44 -10.58
CA ILE A 164 5.69 18.65 -11.04
C ILE A 164 6.93 19.55 -11.25
N ALA A 165 6.75 20.71 -11.87
CA ALA A 165 7.84 21.68 -12.12
C ALA A 165 8.50 22.21 -10.83
N SER A 166 7.85 22.10 -9.68
CA SER A 166 8.40 22.54 -8.40
C SER A 166 9.44 21.58 -7.81
N GLY A 167 9.52 20.33 -8.31
CA GLY A 167 10.27 19.24 -7.69
C GLY A 167 9.71 18.77 -6.33
N ARG A 168 8.55 19.28 -5.91
CA ARG A 168 7.90 18.96 -4.63
C ARG A 168 6.58 18.22 -4.86
N HIS A 169 6.67 17.03 -5.37
CA HIS A 169 5.56 16.14 -5.74
C HIS A 169 5.91 14.69 -5.45
N ALA A 170 4.95 13.77 -5.63
CA ALA A 170 5.13 12.33 -5.47
C ALA A 170 4.75 11.54 -6.75
N ALA A 171 4.76 12.22 -7.92
CA ALA A 171 4.42 11.62 -9.20
C ALA A 171 5.64 10.88 -9.78
N SER A 172 5.91 9.68 -9.29
CA SER A 172 7.08 8.90 -9.67
C SER A 172 6.94 8.20 -11.02
N LEU A 173 5.73 7.88 -11.45
CA LEU A 173 5.49 7.29 -12.78
C LEU A 173 5.59 8.35 -13.87
N GLU A 174 5.01 9.54 -13.64
CA GLU A 174 4.99 10.64 -14.60
C GLU A 174 6.34 11.35 -14.72
N ALA A 175 7.00 11.63 -13.59
CA ALA A 175 8.19 12.47 -13.55
C ALA A 175 9.41 11.83 -12.88
N GLY A 176 9.34 10.54 -12.55
CA GLY A 176 10.45 9.79 -12.01
C GLY A 176 11.31 9.14 -13.08
N SER A 177 12.41 8.54 -12.67
CA SER A 177 13.30 7.78 -13.51
C SER A 177 13.56 6.37 -12.97
N PRO A 178 13.90 5.40 -13.84
CA PRO A 178 14.28 4.06 -13.39
C PRO A 178 15.52 4.11 -12.48
N GLY A 179 15.41 3.50 -11.31
CA GLY A 179 16.52 3.41 -10.36
C GLY A 179 16.35 2.23 -9.42
N VAL A 180 17.18 2.16 -8.37
CA VAL A 180 17.13 1.09 -7.38
C VAL A 180 16.69 1.63 -6.03
N LEU A 181 15.62 1.07 -5.48
CA LEU A 181 15.10 1.39 -4.16
C LEU A 181 14.71 0.08 -3.45
N HIS A 182 15.07 -0.06 -2.18
CA HIS A 182 14.81 -1.28 -1.38
C HIS A 182 15.29 -2.57 -2.08
N GLY A 183 16.43 -2.50 -2.78
CA GLY A 183 17.04 -3.64 -3.47
C GLY A 183 16.34 -4.09 -4.76
N ASN A 184 15.38 -3.33 -5.26
CA ASN A 184 14.70 -3.63 -6.52
C ASN A 184 14.69 -2.44 -7.48
N ARG A 185 14.57 -2.73 -8.78
CA ARG A 185 14.48 -1.71 -9.82
C ARG A 185 13.05 -1.18 -9.92
N THR A 186 12.89 0.12 -9.82
CA THR A 186 11.60 0.81 -9.86
C THR A 186 11.73 2.22 -10.42
N TYR A 187 10.61 2.91 -10.64
CA TYR A 187 10.60 4.35 -10.90
C TYR A 187 10.68 5.10 -9.57
N LEU A 188 11.55 6.09 -9.50
CA LEU A 188 11.72 6.92 -8.30
C LEU A 188 12.04 8.36 -8.65
N LEU A 189 11.73 9.24 -7.71
CA LEU A 189 12.13 10.64 -7.72
C LEU A 189 13.51 10.76 -7.07
N GLN A 190 14.43 11.50 -7.71
CA GLN A 190 15.77 11.78 -7.21
C GLN A 190 15.96 13.28 -7.02
#